data_7267da23774c9db14d0732129dbb7d82
#
_entry.id   7267da23774c9db14d0732129dbb7d82
#
_cell.length_a   1.000
_cell.length_b   1.000
_cell.length_c   1.000
_cell.angle_alpha   90.00
_cell.angle_beta   90.00
_cell.angle_gamma   90.00
#
_symmetry.space_group_name_H-M   'P 1'
#
loop_
_entity.id
_entity.type
_entity.pdbx_description
1 polymer ?
#
loop_
_entity_poly.entity_id
_entity_poly.type
_entity_poly.pdbx_seq_one_letter_code
_entity_poly.pdbx_strand_id
1 'polypeptide(L)'
;DGEQQSMLFSNEGKAIRCSETDARVMGRTAKGVRGMRVTLAAAQVEDDVETDTDSEDEESSDLNVASRIVSLVVVPETGEVLCASANGYGKRTPVDDFPTKKRGGKGVIAIKTSERNGELVGAVAIDVTKEVMLISDGGTLVRTRASEVARTGRNAQGVRLIRLGNEEILVGVVAVEAVEVEDDILDASIETTEETVVDE
;
A
#
# COMPACT_ATOMS: atom_id res chain seq x y z
N ASP A 1 2.05 9.46 21.36
CA ASP A 1 2.53 8.83 22.59
C ASP A 1 4.04 8.60 22.60
N GLY A 2 4.74 8.69 21.49
CA GLY A 2 6.21 8.58 21.41
C GLY A 2 6.72 7.15 21.21
N GLU A 3 5.85 6.19 21.02
CA GLU A 3 6.21 4.77 20.93
C GLU A 3 5.94 4.15 19.56
N GLN A 4 5.25 4.90 18.68
CA GLN A 4 4.86 4.39 17.37
C GLN A 4 6.01 4.48 16.36
N GLN A 5 5.83 3.76 15.29
CA GLN A 5 6.69 3.81 14.11
C GLN A 5 5.89 4.27 12.91
N SER A 6 6.55 4.91 11.99
CA SER A 6 5.95 5.35 10.73
C SER A 6 6.74 4.82 9.54
N MET A 7 6.04 4.60 8.44
CA MET A 7 6.63 4.24 7.15
C MET A 7 6.27 5.28 6.12
N LEU A 8 7.27 5.72 5.35
CA LEU A 8 7.10 6.56 4.16
C LEU A 8 7.38 5.73 2.93
N PHE A 9 6.56 5.91 1.90
CA PHE A 9 6.69 5.19 0.64
C PHE A 9 6.86 6.18 -0.51
N SER A 10 7.82 5.89 -1.42
CA SER A 10 8.00 6.65 -2.65
C SER A 10 7.36 5.94 -3.84
N ASN A 11 7.01 6.72 -4.88
CA ASN A 11 6.49 6.19 -6.14
C ASN A 11 7.46 5.22 -6.85
N GLU A 12 8.76 5.28 -6.55
CA GLU A 12 9.78 4.33 -7.02
C GLU A 12 9.65 2.94 -6.36
N GLY A 13 8.69 2.74 -5.45
CA GLY A 13 8.51 1.49 -4.75
C GLY A 13 9.44 1.29 -3.55
N LYS A 14 10.08 2.34 -3.05
CA LYS A 14 10.92 2.29 -1.85
C LYS A 14 10.13 2.69 -0.61
N ALA A 15 10.54 2.16 0.55
CA ALA A 15 9.99 2.51 1.85
C ALA A 15 11.08 2.72 2.89
N ILE A 16 10.83 3.62 3.84
CA ILE A 16 11.63 3.78 5.04
C ILE A 16 10.73 3.64 6.27
N ARG A 17 11.11 2.77 7.20
CA ARG A 17 10.47 2.60 8.50
C ARG A 17 11.32 3.26 9.56
N CYS A 18 10.76 4.19 10.33
CA CYS A 18 11.48 4.92 11.38
C CYS A 18 10.60 5.09 12.62
N SER A 19 11.24 5.31 13.77
CA SER A 19 10.56 5.67 15.01
C SER A 19 9.99 7.09 14.89
N GLU A 20 8.83 7.35 15.48
CA GLU A 20 8.28 8.70 15.58
C GLU A 20 9.20 9.63 16.40
N THR A 21 9.96 9.07 17.34
CA THR A 21 10.93 9.84 18.15
C THR A 21 12.10 10.42 17.34
N ASP A 22 12.37 9.88 16.14
CA ASP A 22 13.34 10.47 15.21
C ASP A 22 12.90 11.85 14.72
N ALA A 23 11.59 12.15 14.74
CA ALA A 23 11.04 13.44 14.41
C ALA A 23 10.81 14.24 15.71
N ARG A 24 11.67 15.22 16.00
CA ARG A 24 11.48 16.10 17.17
C ARG A 24 10.15 16.85 17.10
N VAL A 25 9.56 17.10 18.25
CA VAL A 25 8.39 17.97 18.36
C VAL A 25 8.75 19.39 17.91
N MET A 26 7.94 19.95 17.03
CA MET A 26 8.19 21.27 16.43
C MET A 26 6.91 22.09 16.39
N GLY A 27 7.06 23.41 16.48
CA GLY A 27 5.95 24.36 16.34
C GLY A 27 5.40 24.41 14.91
N ARG A 28 4.22 25.00 14.78
CA ARG A 28 3.48 25.12 13.49
C ARG A 28 4.27 25.76 12.35
N THR A 29 5.15 26.72 12.64
CA THR A 29 5.94 27.47 11.66
C THR A 29 7.25 26.80 11.27
N ALA A 30 7.58 25.64 11.85
CA ALA A 30 8.81 24.93 11.53
C ALA A 30 8.76 24.31 10.12
N LYS A 31 9.90 24.33 9.42
CA LYS A 31 10.04 23.72 8.08
C LYS A 31 9.96 22.18 8.09
N GLY A 32 9.97 21.57 9.27
CA GLY A 32 9.99 20.10 9.41
C GLY A 32 11.40 19.52 9.29
N VAL A 33 11.44 18.19 9.19
CA VAL A 33 12.68 17.39 9.05
C VAL A 33 12.55 16.47 7.85
N ARG A 34 13.69 16.09 7.25
CA ARG A 34 13.70 15.15 6.14
C ARG A 34 13.23 13.77 6.60
N GLY A 35 12.16 13.26 6.02
CA GLY A 35 11.66 11.90 6.29
C GLY A 35 12.39 10.83 5.48
N MET A 36 12.48 11.01 4.17
CA MET A 36 13.10 10.10 3.23
C MET A 36 13.86 10.88 2.15
N ARG A 37 14.93 10.29 1.62
CA ARG A 37 15.64 10.83 0.45
C ARG A 37 14.93 10.32 -0.79
N VAL A 38 14.53 11.23 -1.66
CA VAL A 38 13.95 10.96 -2.98
C VAL A 38 14.90 11.45 -4.06
N THR A 39 14.91 10.77 -5.20
CA THR A 39 15.73 11.14 -6.36
C THR A 39 15.03 12.29 -7.07
N LEU A 40 15.68 13.45 -7.17
CA LEU A 40 15.17 14.54 -7.98
C LEU A 40 15.47 14.26 -9.46
N ALA A 41 14.55 14.60 -10.35
CA ALA A 41 14.84 14.57 -11.79
C ALA A 41 16.06 15.44 -12.09
N ALA A 42 16.88 15.05 -13.03
CA ALA A 42 18.26 15.55 -13.29
C ALA A 42 18.47 17.08 -13.49
N ALA A 43 17.44 17.90 -13.32
CA ALA A 43 17.46 19.34 -13.52
C ALA A 43 17.70 20.20 -12.24
N GLN A 44 17.86 19.59 -11.05
CA GLN A 44 18.07 20.31 -9.80
C GLN A 44 19.15 19.64 -8.93
N VAL A 45 20.36 19.58 -9.42
CA VAL A 45 21.52 19.22 -8.61
C VAL A 45 22.39 20.45 -8.45
N GLU A 46 22.10 21.28 -7.45
CA GLU A 46 23.08 22.17 -6.85
C GLU A 46 23.18 21.81 -5.36
N ASP A 47 24.40 21.38 -5.01
CA ASP A 47 25.04 21.32 -3.70
C ASP A 47 24.23 20.82 -2.48
N ASP A 48 24.52 19.60 -2.04
CA ASP A 48 25.01 19.24 -0.71
C ASP A 48 25.18 17.72 -0.64
N VAL A 49 26.35 17.24 -1.06
CA VAL A 49 26.72 15.83 -0.99
C VAL A 49 27.44 15.55 0.32
N GLU A 50 26.74 15.07 1.33
CA GLU A 50 27.34 14.24 2.35
C GLU A 50 27.07 12.77 1.99
N THR A 51 28.14 12.11 1.58
CA THR A 51 28.18 10.67 1.21
C THR A 51 28.21 9.84 2.47
N ASP A 52 27.05 9.30 2.88
CA ASP A 52 27.01 8.13 3.74
C ASP A 52 26.89 6.88 2.86
N THR A 53 27.99 6.17 2.75
CA THR A 53 28.12 4.89 2.08
C THR A 53 27.57 3.77 2.96
N ASP A 54 26.27 3.46 2.80
CA ASP A 54 25.67 2.20 3.16
C ASP A 54 24.72 1.80 2.04
N SER A 55 25.28 1.23 0.98
CA SER A 55 24.56 0.83 -0.23
C SER A 55 24.73 -0.67 -0.46
N GLU A 56 23.77 -1.46 0.01
CA GLU A 56 23.64 -2.87 -0.37
C GLU A 56 22.45 -3.17 -1.32
N ASP A 57 21.70 -2.18 -1.81
CA ASP A 57 20.62 -2.39 -2.77
C ASP A 57 20.62 -1.29 -3.84
N GLU A 58 21.60 -1.29 -4.75
CA GLU A 58 21.62 -0.43 -5.94
C GLU A 58 20.85 -1.03 -7.13
N GLU A 59 19.65 -1.57 -6.91
CA GLU A 59 18.71 -1.76 -8.02
C GLU A 59 17.90 -0.48 -8.21
N SER A 60 18.30 0.33 -9.19
CA SER A 60 17.50 1.47 -9.67
C SER A 60 16.17 0.96 -10.23
N SER A 61 15.06 1.66 -9.96
CA SER A 61 13.81 1.43 -10.67
C SER A 61 14.04 1.72 -12.16
N ASP A 62 13.56 0.83 -13.04
CA ASP A 62 13.64 0.99 -14.50
C ASP A 62 12.83 2.20 -15.02
N LEU A 63 12.11 2.90 -14.14
CA LEU A 63 11.28 4.04 -14.46
C LEU A 63 12.04 5.35 -14.19
N ASN A 64 12.24 6.14 -15.23
CA ASN A 64 12.84 7.49 -15.15
C ASN A 64 11.77 8.53 -14.75
N VAL A 65 11.23 8.40 -13.54
CA VAL A 65 10.17 9.28 -13.00
C VAL A 65 10.72 10.08 -11.83
N ALA A 66 10.33 11.36 -11.73
CA ALA A 66 10.66 12.19 -10.56
C ALA A 66 10.14 11.53 -9.28
N SER A 67 11.01 11.32 -8.32
CA SER A 67 10.68 10.62 -7.08
C SER A 67 9.86 11.51 -6.15
N ARG A 68 8.76 10.98 -5.62
CA ARG A 68 7.86 11.65 -4.66
C ARG A 68 7.38 10.68 -3.60
N ILE A 69 7.00 11.20 -2.44
CA ILE A 69 6.34 10.40 -1.41
C ILE A 69 4.85 10.26 -1.77
N VAL A 70 4.37 9.04 -1.76
CA VAL A 70 2.98 8.70 -2.12
C VAL A 70 2.15 8.25 -0.92
N SER A 71 2.78 7.71 0.14
CA SER A 71 2.05 7.29 1.34
C SER A 71 2.87 7.49 2.59
N LEU A 72 2.15 7.78 3.69
CA LEU A 72 2.63 7.67 5.06
C LEU A 72 1.72 6.70 5.79
N VAL A 73 2.30 5.71 6.45
CA VAL A 73 1.60 4.67 7.19
C VAL A 73 2.09 4.68 8.63
N VAL A 74 1.19 4.74 9.59
CA VAL A 74 1.49 4.43 10.99
C VAL A 74 1.54 2.91 11.11
N VAL A 75 2.66 2.40 11.61
CA VAL A 75 2.93 0.97 11.67
C VAL A 75 2.13 0.35 12.80
N PRO A 76 1.23 -0.61 12.53
CA PRO A 76 0.57 -1.37 13.59
C PRO A 76 1.60 -2.28 14.29
N GLU A 77 1.31 -2.69 15.52
CA GLU A 77 2.15 -3.64 16.26
C GLU A 77 2.33 -4.95 15.51
N THR A 78 1.27 -5.43 14.91
CA THR A 78 1.24 -6.62 14.05
C THR A 78 0.48 -6.31 12.77
N GLY A 79 0.85 -6.92 11.65
CA GLY A 79 0.13 -6.73 10.40
C GLY A 79 1.02 -6.73 9.17
N GLU A 80 0.44 -6.28 8.11
CA GLU A 80 1.04 -6.26 6.79
C GLU A 80 0.86 -4.89 6.15
N VAL A 81 1.71 -4.59 5.20
CA VAL A 81 1.53 -3.44 4.31
C VAL A 81 1.12 -3.93 2.94
N LEU A 82 0.01 -3.43 2.44
CA LEU A 82 -0.41 -3.62 1.06
C LEU A 82 0.13 -2.45 0.23
N CYS A 83 0.88 -2.79 -0.81
CA CYS A 83 1.37 -1.85 -1.83
C CYS A 83 0.56 -2.05 -3.11
N ALA A 84 0.14 -0.96 -3.75
CA ALA A 84 -0.58 -0.99 -5.03
C ALA A 84 0.07 -0.04 -6.03
N SER A 85 0.22 -0.49 -7.28
CA SER A 85 0.93 0.21 -8.35
C SER A 85 0.02 0.61 -9.50
N ALA A 86 0.45 1.56 -10.32
CA ALA A 86 -0.34 2.26 -11.33
C ALA A 86 -1.04 1.32 -12.34
N ASN A 87 -0.39 0.23 -12.74
CA ASN A 87 -0.96 -0.73 -13.69
C ASN A 87 -1.84 -1.80 -13.03
N GLY A 88 -2.31 -1.56 -11.77
CA GLY A 88 -3.24 -2.43 -11.07
C GLY A 88 -2.62 -3.67 -10.44
N TYR A 89 -1.32 -3.67 -10.20
CA TYR A 89 -0.62 -4.72 -9.46
C TYR A 89 -0.42 -4.35 -8.01
N GLY A 90 -0.25 -5.34 -7.16
CA GLY A 90 0.06 -5.11 -5.75
C GLY A 90 0.34 -6.39 -5.00
N LYS A 91 0.67 -6.23 -3.73
CA LYS A 91 1.02 -7.33 -2.84
C LYS A 91 0.90 -6.92 -1.38
N ARG A 92 0.81 -7.90 -0.50
CA ARG A 92 0.97 -7.72 0.94
C ARG A 92 2.37 -8.16 1.37
N THR A 93 2.96 -7.41 2.27
CA THR A 93 4.29 -7.73 2.84
C THR A 93 4.23 -7.54 4.35
N PRO A 94 4.73 -8.50 5.16
CA PRO A 94 4.79 -8.33 6.60
C PRO A 94 5.55 -7.08 6.99
N VAL A 95 5.07 -6.38 8.01
CA VAL A 95 5.75 -5.20 8.56
C VAL A 95 7.17 -5.54 9.02
N ASP A 96 7.39 -6.75 9.54
CA ASP A 96 8.69 -7.21 10.05
C ASP A 96 9.75 -7.39 8.96
N ASP A 97 9.34 -7.52 7.70
CA ASP A 97 10.28 -7.53 6.56
C ASP A 97 10.96 -6.16 6.35
N PHE A 98 10.43 -5.08 6.94
CA PHE A 98 10.97 -3.74 6.81
C PHE A 98 11.83 -3.38 8.01
N PRO A 99 13.16 -3.25 7.85
CA PRO A 99 14.04 -2.88 8.93
C PRO A 99 13.76 -1.46 9.41
N THR A 100 13.79 -1.25 10.74
CA THR A 100 13.72 0.09 11.30
C THR A 100 15.05 0.79 11.08
N LYS A 101 15.02 1.96 10.45
CA LYS A 101 16.18 2.80 10.13
C LYS A 101 15.94 4.23 10.61
N LYS A 102 16.99 5.00 10.77
CA LYS A 102 16.87 6.44 11.00
C LYS A 102 16.22 7.13 9.79
N ARG A 103 15.41 8.17 10.02
CA ARG A 103 14.81 8.98 8.96
C ARG A 103 15.85 9.61 8.02
N GLY A 104 15.43 10.03 6.84
CA GLY A 104 16.27 10.78 5.88
C GLY A 104 17.13 9.91 4.97
N GLY A 105 17.09 8.57 5.11
CA GLY A 105 17.78 7.63 4.23
C GLY A 105 17.03 7.39 2.90
N LYS A 106 17.65 6.60 1.99
CA LYS A 106 17.04 6.17 0.70
C LYS A 106 15.91 5.15 0.88
N GLY A 107 15.82 4.49 2.06
CA GLY A 107 14.88 3.39 2.31
C GLY A 107 15.34 2.06 1.71
N VAL A 108 14.40 1.10 1.71
CA VAL A 108 14.56 -0.24 1.13
C VAL A 108 13.47 -0.48 0.10
N ILE A 109 13.63 -1.45 -0.79
CA ILE A 109 12.59 -1.82 -1.75
C ILE A 109 11.38 -2.35 -0.98
N ALA A 110 10.20 -1.80 -1.24
CA ALA A 110 8.91 -2.27 -0.74
C ALA A 110 8.18 -3.08 -1.81
N ILE A 111 8.24 -2.63 -3.04
CA ILE A 111 7.75 -3.32 -4.24
C ILE A 111 8.70 -3.01 -5.39
N LYS A 112 9.09 -4.02 -6.16
CA LYS A 112 9.92 -3.78 -7.37
C LYS A 112 9.04 -3.19 -8.46
N THR A 113 9.29 -1.93 -8.82
CA THR A 113 8.60 -1.23 -9.91
C THR A 113 9.26 -1.55 -11.26
N SER A 114 8.46 -1.61 -12.31
CA SER A 114 8.89 -1.88 -13.68
C SER A 114 7.82 -1.37 -14.66
N GLU A 115 8.07 -1.41 -15.96
CA GLU A 115 7.05 -1.08 -16.98
C GLU A 115 5.78 -1.92 -16.85
N ARG A 116 5.89 -3.18 -16.37
CA ARG A 116 4.76 -4.09 -16.20
C ARG A 116 3.76 -3.59 -15.17
N ASN A 117 4.23 -3.18 -13.98
CA ASN A 117 3.37 -2.80 -12.86
C ASN A 117 3.28 -1.28 -12.66
N GLY A 118 4.14 -0.50 -13.29
CA GLY A 118 4.16 0.94 -13.15
C GLY A 118 4.71 1.42 -11.80
N GLU A 119 4.60 2.72 -11.52
CA GLU A 119 5.02 3.31 -10.26
C GLU A 119 4.10 2.90 -9.10
N LEU A 120 4.61 2.96 -7.87
CA LEU A 120 3.79 2.78 -6.67
C LEU A 120 2.84 3.99 -6.52
N VAL A 121 1.55 3.69 -6.40
CA VAL A 121 0.49 4.69 -6.20
C VAL A 121 0.19 4.89 -4.73
N GLY A 122 0.20 3.81 -3.96
CA GLY A 122 -0.12 3.90 -2.55
C GLY A 122 0.25 2.65 -1.75
N ALA A 123 0.36 2.86 -0.44
CA ALA A 123 0.57 1.79 0.52
C ALA A 123 -0.33 2.02 1.74
N VAL A 124 -0.92 0.96 2.27
CA VAL A 124 -1.80 1.00 3.43
C VAL A 124 -1.45 -0.12 4.40
N ALA A 125 -1.58 0.15 5.70
CA ALA A 125 -1.53 -0.90 6.71
C ALA A 125 -2.81 -1.72 6.65
N ILE A 126 -2.68 -3.05 6.69
CA ILE A 126 -3.80 -3.95 6.55
C ILE A 126 -3.58 -5.23 7.34
N ASP A 127 -4.65 -5.83 7.78
CA ASP A 127 -4.69 -7.21 8.24
C ASP A 127 -5.61 -8.05 7.35
N VAL A 128 -5.60 -9.36 7.54
CA VAL A 128 -6.35 -10.30 6.69
C VAL A 128 -7.87 -10.20 6.82
N THR A 129 -8.36 -9.57 7.89
CA THR A 129 -9.80 -9.40 8.15
C THR A 129 -10.38 -8.22 7.40
N LYS A 130 -9.54 -7.29 6.95
CA LYS A 130 -9.96 -6.08 6.25
C LYS A 130 -10.16 -6.30 4.75
N GLU A 131 -10.77 -5.32 4.15
CA GLU A 131 -10.93 -5.23 2.71
C GLU A 131 -10.18 -4.01 2.16
N VAL A 132 -9.96 -4.03 0.86
CA VAL A 132 -9.25 -2.98 0.12
C VAL A 132 -10.15 -2.44 -0.96
N MET A 133 -10.25 -1.14 -1.04
CA MET A 133 -10.85 -0.44 -2.17
C MET A 133 -9.76 0.12 -3.08
N LEU A 134 -9.86 -0.19 -4.36
CA LEU A 134 -8.98 0.25 -5.43
C LEU A 134 -9.76 1.17 -6.36
N ILE A 135 -9.20 2.32 -6.70
CA ILE A 135 -9.86 3.35 -7.51
C ILE A 135 -8.94 3.72 -8.67
N SER A 136 -9.48 3.70 -9.88
CA SER A 136 -8.79 4.15 -11.09
C SER A 136 -9.20 5.57 -11.49
N ASP A 137 -8.43 6.20 -12.37
CA ASP A 137 -8.76 7.49 -12.99
C ASP A 137 -9.95 7.41 -13.95
N GLY A 138 -10.23 6.23 -14.52
CA GLY A 138 -11.43 5.96 -15.31
C GLY A 138 -12.72 5.82 -14.49
N GLY A 139 -12.63 5.90 -13.14
CA GLY A 139 -13.77 5.75 -12.25
C GLY A 139 -14.10 4.29 -11.89
N THR A 140 -13.30 3.33 -12.31
CA THR A 140 -13.46 1.93 -11.90
C THR A 140 -13.12 1.79 -10.41
N LEU A 141 -14.09 1.27 -9.64
CA LEU A 141 -13.94 0.98 -8.22
C LEU A 141 -14.04 -0.53 -8.01
N VAL A 142 -13.03 -1.11 -7.36
CA VAL A 142 -13.02 -2.52 -6.98
C VAL A 142 -12.81 -2.65 -5.48
N ARG A 143 -13.61 -3.49 -4.85
CA ARG A 143 -13.49 -3.91 -3.45
C ARG A 143 -13.09 -5.38 -3.41
N THR A 144 -12.03 -5.70 -2.69
CA THR A 144 -11.52 -7.07 -2.57
C THR A 144 -11.06 -7.34 -1.13
N ARG A 145 -11.12 -8.59 -0.70
CA ARG A 145 -10.63 -8.97 0.63
C ARG A 145 -9.11 -8.92 0.66
N ALA A 146 -8.54 -8.42 1.75
CA ALA A 146 -7.10 -8.42 1.94
C ALA A 146 -6.50 -9.84 1.84
N SER A 147 -7.22 -10.84 2.34
CA SER A 147 -6.82 -12.25 2.31
C SER A 147 -6.58 -12.79 0.89
N GLU A 148 -7.26 -12.25 -0.12
CA GLU A 148 -7.12 -12.65 -1.54
C GLU A 148 -5.86 -12.09 -2.21
N VAL A 149 -5.25 -11.06 -1.63
CA VAL A 149 -4.02 -10.47 -2.15
C VAL A 149 -2.84 -11.33 -1.73
N ALA A 150 -1.96 -11.67 -2.67
CA ALA A 150 -0.79 -12.49 -2.39
C ALA A 150 0.14 -11.85 -1.36
N ARG A 151 0.56 -12.63 -0.36
CA ARG A 151 1.59 -12.27 0.62
C ARG A 151 2.95 -12.65 0.07
N THR A 152 3.84 -11.69 -0.12
CA THR A 152 5.18 -11.90 -0.71
C THR A 152 6.22 -11.01 -0.06
N GLY A 153 7.49 -11.35 -0.23
CA GLY A 153 8.61 -10.53 0.26
C GLY A 153 8.73 -9.19 -0.49
N ARG A 154 9.55 -8.28 0.04
CA ARG A 154 9.72 -6.90 -0.43
C ARG A 154 10.06 -6.77 -1.91
N ASN A 155 10.98 -7.59 -2.43
CA ASN A 155 11.52 -7.45 -3.79
C ASN A 155 10.60 -8.00 -4.91
N ALA A 156 9.39 -8.45 -4.59
CA ALA A 156 8.44 -8.93 -5.60
C ALA A 156 7.70 -7.76 -6.29
N GLN A 157 7.33 -7.97 -7.55
CA GLN A 157 6.52 -7.02 -8.34
C GLN A 157 5.02 -7.05 -7.98
N GLY A 158 4.59 -8.07 -7.23
CA GLY A 158 3.19 -8.28 -6.91
C GLY A 158 2.39 -9.05 -7.96
N VAL A 159 1.11 -9.22 -7.65
CA VAL A 159 0.10 -9.86 -8.49
C VAL A 159 -0.89 -8.82 -8.99
N ARG A 160 -1.68 -9.16 -10.01
CA ARG A 160 -2.73 -8.27 -10.49
C ARG A 160 -3.88 -8.23 -9.50
N LEU A 161 -4.19 -7.04 -8.98
CA LEU A 161 -5.31 -6.77 -8.07
C LEU A 161 -6.58 -6.36 -8.83
N ILE A 162 -6.42 -5.60 -9.90
CA ILE A 162 -7.50 -5.08 -10.72
C ILE A 162 -7.11 -5.15 -12.20
N ARG A 163 -8.09 -5.39 -13.06
CA ARG A 163 -7.94 -5.25 -14.52
C ARG A 163 -8.41 -3.86 -14.92
N LEU A 164 -7.49 -3.06 -15.39
CA LEU A 164 -7.74 -1.71 -15.86
C LEU A 164 -8.05 -1.74 -17.37
N GLY A 165 -8.82 -0.79 -17.83
CA GLY A 165 -9.07 -0.55 -19.25
C GLY A 165 -7.84 -0.02 -20.00
N ASN A 166 -7.99 0.24 -21.31
CA ASN A 166 -6.91 0.87 -22.07
C ASN A 166 -6.68 2.29 -21.54
N GLU A 167 -5.39 2.63 -21.31
CA GLU A 167 -4.95 3.93 -20.80
C GLU A 167 -5.43 4.26 -19.36
N GLU A 168 -6.17 3.36 -18.71
CA GLU A 168 -6.64 3.53 -17.33
C GLU A 168 -5.52 3.18 -16.34
N ILE A 169 -5.35 4.01 -15.33
CA ILE A 169 -4.37 3.80 -14.27
C ILE A 169 -5.02 3.79 -12.89
N LEU A 170 -4.46 3.01 -11.97
CA LEU A 170 -4.84 3.05 -10.56
C LEU A 170 -4.34 4.38 -9.96
N VAL A 171 -5.21 5.07 -9.23
CA VAL A 171 -4.88 6.35 -8.59
C VAL A 171 -5.04 6.33 -7.07
N GLY A 172 -5.71 5.31 -6.52
CA GLY A 172 -5.92 5.23 -5.09
C GLY A 172 -6.09 3.82 -4.55
N VAL A 173 -5.68 3.63 -3.31
CA VAL A 173 -5.89 2.43 -2.50
C VAL A 173 -6.25 2.83 -1.08
N VAL A 174 -7.29 2.23 -0.53
CA VAL A 174 -7.78 2.48 0.83
C VAL A 174 -8.12 1.16 1.50
N ALA A 175 -7.70 0.99 2.75
CA ALA A 175 -8.16 -0.12 3.59
C ALA A 175 -9.52 0.25 4.21
N VAL A 176 -10.45 -0.68 4.18
CA VAL A 176 -11.80 -0.53 4.77
C VAL A 176 -12.10 -1.72 5.66
N GLU A 177 -12.96 -1.51 6.64
CA GLU A 177 -13.46 -2.61 7.46
C GLU A 177 -14.32 -3.54 6.60
N ALA A 178 -14.20 -4.84 6.84
CA ALA A 178 -15.08 -5.81 6.18
C ALA A 178 -16.52 -5.56 6.65
N VAL A 179 -17.46 -5.57 5.72
CA VAL A 179 -18.88 -5.57 6.09
C VAL A 179 -19.22 -7.00 6.53
N GLU A 180 -19.51 -7.16 7.81
CA GLU A 180 -20.18 -8.37 8.28
C GLU A 180 -21.58 -8.37 7.66
N VAL A 181 -21.79 -9.16 6.62
CA VAL A 181 -23.12 -9.50 6.15
C VAL A 181 -23.66 -10.48 7.21
N GLU A 182 -24.50 -10.00 8.13
CA GLU A 182 -25.30 -10.89 8.95
C GLU A 182 -26.14 -11.71 7.94
N ASP A 183 -25.84 -13.00 7.84
CA ASP A 183 -26.65 -14.00 7.10
C ASP A 183 -27.95 -14.28 7.85
N ASP A 184 -28.69 -13.24 8.18
CA ASP A 184 -30.04 -13.31 8.72
C ASP A 184 -31.05 -13.08 7.59
N ILE A 185 -31.17 -13.97 6.63
CA ILE A 185 -32.42 -14.19 5.89
C ILE A 185 -32.21 -15.38 4.93
N LEU A 186 -32.35 -16.59 5.39
CA LEU A 186 -32.83 -17.73 4.59
C LEU A 186 -33.20 -18.92 5.48
N ASP A 187 -34.17 -18.71 6.38
CA ASP A 187 -35.01 -19.80 6.86
C ASP A 187 -36.49 -19.37 6.87
N ALA A 188 -36.95 -18.94 5.70
CA ALA A 188 -38.38 -18.88 5.43
C ALA A 188 -38.80 -20.26 4.95
N SER A 189 -39.14 -21.10 5.89
CA SER A 189 -39.88 -22.34 5.75
C SER A 189 -40.87 -22.30 4.58
N ILE A 190 -40.61 -23.13 3.56
CA ILE A 190 -41.59 -23.52 2.57
C ILE A 190 -42.55 -24.48 3.28
N GLU A 191 -43.65 -23.94 3.86
CA GLU A 191 -44.79 -24.73 4.19
C GLU A 191 -45.49 -25.20 2.90
N THR A 192 -45.19 -26.42 2.53
CA THR A 192 -45.94 -27.14 1.50
C THR A 192 -47.32 -27.48 2.04
N THR A 193 -48.35 -26.74 1.67
CA THR A 193 -49.73 -27.14 1.87
C THR A 193 -50.03 -28.29 0.89
N GLU A 194 -50.12 -29.51 1.39
CA GLU A 194 -50.75 -30.65 0.72
C GLU A 194 -52.26 -30.41 0.68
N GLU A 195 -52.81 -30.07 -0.49
CA GLU A 195 -54.23 -30.14 -0.79
C GLU A 195 -54.61 -31.63 -0.96
N THR A 196 -55.31 -32.18 0.03
CA THR A 196 -55.99 -33.44 -0.10
C THR A 196 -57.21 -33.29 -1.02
N VAL A 197 -57.14 -33.86 -2.18
CA VAL A 197 -58.27 -34.07 -3.05
C VAL A 197 -59.05 -35.25 -2.48
N VAL A 198 -60.27 -35.04 -2.07
CA VAL A 198 -61.26 -36.05 -1.71
C VAL A 198 -62.15 -36.26 -2.93
N ASP A 199 -62.11 -37.48 -3.47
CA ASP A 199 -63.05 -38.00 -4.49
C ASP A 199 -64.44 -38.24 -3.90
N GLU A 200 -65.47 -37.79 -4.62
CA GLU A 200 -66.83 -38.39 -4.67
C GLU A 200 -67.36 -38.28 -6.08
#